data_4cdf2bba597d6ad530732863ca9814ce
#
_entry.id   4cdf2bba597d6ad530732863ca9814ce
#
_cell.length_a   1.000
_cell.length_b   1.000
_cell.length_c   1.000
_cell.angle_alpha   90.00
_cell.angle_beta   90.00
_cell.angle_gamma   90.00
#
_symmetry.space_group_name_H-M   'P 1'
#
loop_
_entity.id
_entity.type
_entity.pdbx_description
1 polymer ?
#
loop_
_entity_poly.entity_id
_entity_poly.type
_entity_poly.pdbx_seq_one_letter_code
_entity_poly.pdbx_strand_id
1 'polypeptide(L)'
;NIPVTVKEATATPVPTVKPTEAPVINTEYTKPYASGYDDGSFLPNNNITRGELAAMIARLSYGDDLPDGMYQASFPDVDSDAWFNKYIGYLEDKDVLSGYEDGTFRPMDTITRGEISAVIARAQRYDLISYNGIFTDVTENDWAKDYVETLADKNIVSGYEDGTFGPYSPLTRAEAVAIINRVLVESTPIVTFTPNDIAGHWAEADILLAVNERMVGANAVVPTVKPEETAAPEETVAPETTVTPEETVAPEETTAPEATPAA
;
A
#
# COMPACT_ATOMS: atom_id res chain seq x y z
N ASN A 1 45.93 7.16 -16.79
CA ASN A 1 44.69 6.43 -17.07
C ASN A 1 44.50 5.38 -15.98
N ILE A 2 43.62 5.67 -15.03
CA ILE A 2 43.18 4.74 -14.01
C ILE A 2 41.87 4.15 -14.53
N PRO A 3 41.75 2.83 -14.69
CA PRO A 3 40.49 2.23 -15.11
C PRO A 3 39.48 2.36 -13.96
N VAL A 4 38.37 3.05 -14.22
CA VAL A 4 37.20 3.05 -13.34
C VAL A 4 36.48 1.71 -13.52
N THR A 5 36.62 0.82 -12.54
CA THR A 5 35.82 -0.42 -12.51
C THR A 5 34.41 -0.04 -12.05
N VAL A 6 33.47 -0.04 -12.98
CA VAL A 6 32.04 0.05 -12.65
C VAL A 6 31.66 -1.27 -12.00
N LYS A 7 31.36 -1.23 -10.71
CA LYS A 7 30.81 -2.38 -9.97
C LYS A 7 29.38 -2.56 -10.45
N GLU A 8 29.13 -3.61 -11.24
CA GLU A 8 27.77 -4.01 -11.59
C GLU A 8 26.98 -4.25 -10.31
N ALA A 9 25.83 -3.58 -10.21
CA ALA A 9 24.88 -3.85 -9.13
C ALA A 9 24.37 -5.28 -9.33
N THR A 10 24.75 -6.17 -8.43
CA THR A 10 24.26 -7.56 -8.41
C THR A 10 22.77 -7.49 -8.11
N ALA A 11 21.95 -7.85 -9.09
CA ALA A 11 20.52 -8.00 -8.89
C ALA A 11 20.27 -9.00 -7.77
N THR A 12 19.59 -8.57 -6.72
CA THR A 12 19.16 -9.46 -5.63
C THR A 12 18.31 -10.57 -6.25
N PRO A 13 18.57 -11.87 -5.98
CA PRO A 13 17.78 -12.94 -6.57
C PRO A 13 16.31 -12.77 -6.17
N VAL A 14 15.45 -12.62 -7.16
CA VAL A 14 13.99 -12.70 -6.98
C VAL A 14 13.72 -14.04 -6.29
N PRO A 15 13.03 -14.06 -5.13
CA PRO A 15 12.70 -15.34 -4.49
C PRO A 15 11.83 -16.12 -5.48
N THR A 16 12.35 -17.24 -5.95
CA THR A 16 11.63 -18.18 -6.80
C THR A 16 10.52 -18.77 -5.93
N VAL A 17 9.29 -18.36 -6.13
CA VAL A 17 8.14 -18.92 -5.44
C VAL A 17 8.11 -20.42 -5.74
N LYS A 18 8.18 -21.22 -4.71
CA LYS A 18 8.20 -22.69 -4.84
C LYS A 18 6.77 -23.14 -5.15
N PRO A 19 6.48 -23.76 -6.32
CA PRO A 19 5.10 -24.02 -6.79
C PRO A 19 4.31 -25.05 -5.97
N THR A 20 4.74 -25.40 -4.77
CA THR A 20 4.21 -26.57 -4.00
C THR A 20 3.49 -26.15 -2.70
N GLU A 21 3.43 -24.86 -2.37
CA GLU A 21 2.75 -24.41 -1.16
C GLU A 21 1.35 -23.86 -1.49
N ALA A 22 0.37 -24.20 -0.63
CA ALA A 22 -0.99 -23.67 -0.77
C ALA A 22 -1.00 -22.13 -0.64
N PRO A 23 -1.93 -21.43 -1.31
CA PRO A 23 -2.13 -20.01 -1.12
C PRO A 23 -2.26 -19.64 0.36
N VAL A 24 -1.69 -18.51 0.75
CA VAL A 24 -1.74 -18.03 2.14
C VAL A 24 -3.09 -17.36 2.40
N ILE A 25 -3.62 -16.59 1.43
CA ILE A 25 -4.96 -15.98 1.55
C ILE A 25 -6.04 -17.06 1.40
N ASN A 26 -6.93 -17.13 2.39
CA ASN A 26 -8.15 -17.91 2.27
C ASN A 26 -9.17 -17.12 1.43
N THR A 27 -9.34 -17.50 0.17
CA THR A 27 -10.23 -16.81 -0.75
C THR A 27 -11.72 -16.94 -0.39
N GLU A 28 -12.09 -17.92 0.44
CA GLU A 28 -13.45 -18.13 0.96
C GLU A 28 -13.67 -17.51 2.35
N TYR A 29 -12.75 -16.68 2.81
CA TYR A 29 -12.86 -16.01 4.12
C TYR A 29 -14.10 -15.10 4.18
N THR A 30 -14.90 -15.24 5.23
CA THR A 30 -16.22 -14.59 5.33
C THR A 30 -16.33 -13.49 6.37
N LYS A 31 -15.34 -13.35 7.27
CA LYS A 31 -15.35 -12.31 8.31
C LYS A 31 -14.78 -10.98 7.80
N PRO A 32 -14.99 -9.86 8.50
CA PRO A 32 -14.33 -8.59 8.19
C PRO A 32 -12.81 -8.72 8.23
N TYR A 33 -12.12 -8.19 7.22
CA TYR A 33 -10.66 -8.14 7.19
C TYR A 33 -10.10 -6.72 7.29
N ALA A 34 -10.95 -5.70 7.08
CA ALA A 34 -10.63 -4.30 7.28
C ALA A 34 -11.49 -3.71 8.39
N SER A 35 -11.03 -2.60 8.98
CA SER A 35 -11.76 -1.85 10.00
C SER A 35 -11.85 -0.38 9.62
N GLY A 36 -12.93 0.28 10.03
CA GLY A 36 -13.00 1.73 10.09
C GLY A 36 -12.27 2.28 11.33
N TYR A 37 -12.39 3.58 11.52
CA TYR A 37 -11.85 4.31 12.66
C TYR A 37 -12.92 4.52 13.74
N ASP A 38 -12.50 4.95 14.95
CA ASP A 38 -13.39 5.15 16.11
C ASP A 38 -14.46 6.22 15.87
N ASP A 39 -14.24 7.14 14.93
CA ASP A 39 -15.21 8.17 14.53
C ASP A 39 -16.26 7.64 13.53
N GLY A 40 -16.19 6.36 13.18
CA GLY A 40 -17.08 5.70 12.23
C GLY A 40 -16.72 5.92 10.76
N SER A 41 -15.60 6.57 10.45
CA SER A 41 -15.11 6.74 9.08
C SER A 41 -14.31 5.52 8.59
N PHE A 42 -14.14 5.40 7.26
CA PHE A 42 -13.20 4.47 6.63
C PHE A 42 -12.00 5.19 6.04
N LEU A 43 -12.12 6.45 5.72
CA LEU A 43 -11.14 7.29 5.04
C LEU A 43 -10.69 6.69 3.68
N PRO A 44 -11.62 6.48 2.75
CA PRO A 44 -11.36 5.74 1.50
C PRO A 44 -10.27 6.35 0.63
N ASN A 45 -10.16 7.68 0.62
CA ASN A 45 -9.18 8.42 -0.19
C ASN A 45 -7.82 8.60 0.49
N ASN A 46 -7.67 8.21 1.76
CA ASN A 46 -6.38 8.26 2.43
C ASN A 46 -5.47 7.12 1.94
N ASN A 47 -4.20 7.41 1.82
CA ASN A 47 -3.21 6.38 1.50
C ASN A 47 -3.15 5.34 2.61
N ILE A 48 -3.07 4.07 2.23
CA ILE A 48 -2.90 2.96 3.17
C ILE A 48 -1.43 2.77 3.50
N THR A 49 -1.14 2.51 4.77
CA THR A 49 0.23 2.18 5.20
C THR A 49 0.56 0.70 4.97
N ARG A 50 1.85 0.39 4.91
CA ARG A 50 2.35 -0.97 4.79
C ARG A 50 1.93 -1.85 5.96
N GLY A 51 1.89 -1.30 7.18
CA GLY A 51 1.41 -1.98 8.39
C GLY A 51 -0.10 -2.28 8.36
N GLU A 52 -0.92 -1.34 7.87
CA GLU A 52 -2.36 -1.55 7.69
C GLU A 52 -2.66 -2.63 6.66
N LEU A 53 -1.98 -2.61 5.51
CA LEU A 53 -2.12 -3.66 4.51
C LEU A 53 -1.71 -5.03 5.06
N ALA A 54 -0.60 -5.10 5.80
CA ALA A 54 -0.16 -6.34 6.46
C ALA A 54 -1.26 -6.92 7.36
N ALA A 55 -1.95 -6.08 8.14
CA ALA A 55 -3.06 -6.53 8.97
C ALA A 55 -4.24 -7.07 8.15
N MET A 56 -4.61 -6.42 7.05
CA MET A 56 -5.69 -6.89 6.17
C MET A 56 -5.37 -8.27 5.57
N ILE A 57 -4.18 -8.45 5.02
CA ILE A 57 -3.75 -9.71 4.40
C ILE A 57 -3.59 -10.82 5.44
N ALA A 58 -3.05 -10.51 6.62
CA ALA A 58 -2.87 -11.49 7.68
C ALA A 58 -4.22 -12.01 8.22
N ARG A 59 -5.23 -11.15 8.38
CA ARG A 59 -6.59 -11.58 8.78
C ARG A 59 -7.22 -12.53 7.77
N LEU A 60 -7.08 -12.23 6.48
CA LEU A 60 -7.56 -13.11 5.40
C LEU A 60 -6.83 -14.46 5.36
N SER A 61 -5.60 -14.50 5.84
CA SER A 61 -4.73 -15.66 5.77
C SER A 61 -4.86 -16.56 6.99
N TYR A 62 -4.91 -15.99 8.18
CA TYR A 62 -4.98 -16.73 9.44
C TYR A 62 -6.40 -17.17 9.78
N GLY A 63 -7.40 -16.43 9.35
CA GLY A 63 -8.81 -16.76 9.51
C GLY A 63 -9.50 -16.20 10.76
N ASP A 64 -8.74 -15.68 11.71
CA ASP A 64 -9.18 -14.95 12.92
C ASP A 64 -8.11 -13.91 13.28
N ASP A 65 -8.32 -13.19 14.39
CA ASP A 65 -7.29 -12.28 14.86
C ASP A 65 -6.10 -13.06 15.40
N LEU A 66 -4.90 -12.67 14.98
CA LEU A 66 -3.66 -13.35 15.38
C LEU A 66 -3.45 -13.19 16.90
N PRO A 67 -3.18 -14.28 17.65
CA PRO A 67 -2.85 -14.20 19.05
C PRO A 67 -1.63 -13.31 19.31
N ASP A 68 -1.69 -12.50 20.36
CA ASP A 68 -0.56 -11.67 20.74
C ASP A 68 0.66 -12.53 21.14
N GLY A 69 1.84 -12.09 20.71
CA GLY A 69 3.10 -12.76 21.00
C GLY A 69 3.38 -14.06 20.23
N MET A 70 2.46 -14.52 19.37
CA MET A 70 2.66 -15.73 18.56
C MET A 70 3.64 -15.50 17.41
N TYR A 71 3.55 -14.35 16.78
CA TYR A 71 4.44 -13.93 15.70
C TYR A 71 5.04 -12.57 16.05
N GLN A 72 6.28 -12.37 15.67
CA GLN A 72 6.99 -11.10 15.85
C GLN A 72 7.80 -10.78 14.61
N ALA A 73 7.68 -9.56 14.14
CA ALA A 73 8.48 -9.07 13.03
C ALA A 73 9.96 -8.99 13.42
N SER A 74 10.84 -9.37 12.50
CA SER A 74 12.30 -9.32 12.72
C SER A 74 12.93 -7.96 12.41
N PHE A 75 12.15 -7.02 11.84
CA PHE A 75 12.65 -5.72 11.37
C PHE A 75 12.93 -4.75 12.52
N PRO A 76 14.09 -4.04 12.50
CA PRO A 76 14.52 -3.18 13.61
C PRO A 76 13.65 -1.94 13.82
N ASP A 77 12.88 -1.54 12.81
CA ASP A 77 11.98 -0.39 12.83
C ASP A 77 10.52 -0.76 13.11
N VAL A 78 10.25 -2.01 13.49
CA VAL A 78 8.93 -2.51 13.90
C VAL A 78 8.97 -2.81 15.39
N ASP A 79 8.44 -1.87 16.20
CA ASP A 79 8.42 -2.04 17.64
C ASP A 79 7.64 -3.29 18.04
N SER A 80 8.13 -4.02 19.06
CA SER A 80 7.51 -5.24 19.57
C SER A 80 6.07 -5.03 20.06
N ASP A 81 5.76 -3.84 20.57
CA ASP A 81 4.45 -3.47 21.12
C ASP A 81 3.55 -2.78 20.09
N ALA A 82 4.03 -2.58 18.86
CA ALA A 82 3.21 -2.01 17.80
C ALA A 82 2.08 -2.98 17.41
N TRP A 83 0.86 -2.44 17.26
CA TRP A 83 -0.33 -3.24 16.94
C TRP A 83 -0.21 -4.07 15.66
N PHE A 84 0.61 -3.62 14.71
CA PHE A 84 0.85 -4.29 13.43
C PHE A 84 1.99 -5.33 13.49
N ASN A 85 2.79 -5.37 14.58
CA ASN A 85 3.97 -6.25 14.69
C ASN A 85 3.64 -7.72 14.40
N LYS A 86 2.61 -8.25 15.07
CA LYS A 86 2.18 -9.65 14.89
C LYS A 86 1.76 -10.00 13.47
N TYR A 87 1.14 -9.05 12.75
CA TYR A 87 0.69 -9.26 11.37
C TYR A 87 1.87 -9.26 10.40
N ILE A 88 2.81 -8.34 10.59
CA ILE A 88 4.04 -8.29 9.80
C ILE A 88 4.86 -9.56 10.03
N GLY A 89 5.08 -9.96 11.29
CA GLY A 89 5.82 -11.17 11.63
C GLY A 89 5.19 -12.45 11.08
N TYR A 90 3.84 -12.55 11.09
CA TYR A 90 3.15 -13.68 10.46
C TYR A 90 3.38 -13.76 8.95
N LEU A 91 3.26 -12.64 8.26
CA LEU A 91 3.43 -12.61 6.80
C LEU A 91 4.90 -12.70 6.37
N GLU A 92 5.82 -12.30 7.23
CA GLU A 92 7.25 -12.56 7.08
C GLU A 92 7.54 -14.07 7.17
N ASP A 93 7.00 -14.77 8.20
CA ASP A 93 7.10 -16.23 8.35
C ASP A 93 6.53 -17.00 7.14
N LYS A 94 5.57 -16.40 6.43
CA LYS A 94 4.96 -16.97 5.23
C LYS A 94 5.64 -16.54 3.92
N ASP A 95 6.77 -15.85 3.95
CA ASP A 95 7.45 -15.30 2.76
C ASP A 95 6.55 -14.43 1.87
N VAL A 96 5.53 -13.79 2.46
CA VAL A 96 4.63 -12.86 1.76
C VAL A 96 5.18 -11.44 1.79
N LEU A 97 5.66 -11.01 2.96
CA LEU A 97 6.28 -9.71 3.15
C LEU A 97 7.81 -9.83 3.28
N SER A 98 8.48 -8.83 2.78
CA SER A 98 9.91 -8.60 2.98
C SER A 98 10.18 -7.14 3.26
N GLY A 99 11.28 -6.85 3.96
CA GLY A 99 11.78 -5.49 4.16
C GLY A 99 12.51 -4.95 2.93
N TYR A 100 13.03 -3.74 3.09
CA TYR A 100 13.88 -3.08 2.12
C TYR A 100 15.34 -3.56 2.23
N GLU A 101 16.18 -3.18 1.26
CA GLU A 101 17.60 -3.57 1.23
C GLU A 101 18.40 -3.06 2.45
N ASP A 102 17.92 -1.99 3.10
CA ASP A 102 18.52 -1.46 4.33
C ASP A 102 18.13 -2.24 5.60
N GLY A 103 17.33 -3.28 5.45
CA GLY A 103 16.84 -4.14 6.53
C GLY A 103 15.63 -3.59 7.28
N THR A 104 15.07 -2.45 6.88
CA THR A 104 13.86 -1.88 7.48
C THR A 104 12.58 -2.41 6.80
N PHE A 105 11.44 -2.33 7.49
CA PHE A 105 10.12 -2.63 6.93
C PHE A 105 9.33 -1.38 6.56
N ARG A 106 9.50 -0.30 7.31
CA ARG A 106 8.79 0.99 7.17
C ARG A 106 7.27 0.84 7.30
N PRO A 107 6.77 0.40 8.45
CA PRO A 107 5.36 0.06 8.63
C PRO A 107 4.41 1.25 8.47
N MET A 108 4.88 2.46 8.71
CA MET A 108 4.10 3.71 8.62
C MET A 108 4.19 4.37 7.25
N ASP A 109 5.09 3.92 6.37
CA ASP A 109 5.16 4.44 5.00
C ASP A 109 3.96 3.94 4.20
N THR A 110 3.54 4.74 3.22
CA THR A 110 2.47 4.33 2.28
C THR A 110 2.96 3.22 1.38
N ILE A 111 2.09 2.23 1.13
CA ILE A 111 2.41 1.17 0.17
C ILE A 111 2.13 1.64 -1.26
N THR A 112 2.93 1.19 -2.20
CA THR A 112 2.75 1.49 -3.62
C THR A 112 1.94 0.41 -4.35
N ARG A 113 1.43 0.76 -5.55
CA ARG A 113 0.69 -0.17 -6.43
C ARG A 113 1.55 -1.36 -6.87
N GLY A 114 2.85 -1.16 -7.09
CA GLY A 114 3.79 -2.24 -7.37
C GLY A 114 4.01 -3.17 -6.17
N GLU A 115 4.11 -2.61 -4.97
CA GLU A 115 4.31 -3.38 -3.74
C GLU A 115 3.09 -4.25 -3.40
N ILE A 116 1.86 -3.74 -3.48
CA ILE A 116 0.67 -4.59 -3.26
C ILE A 116 0.59 -5.71 -4.30
N SER A 117 1.00 -5.46 -5.56
CA SER A 117 1.04 -6.49 -6.59
C SER A 117 1.96 -7.64 -6.18
N ALA A 118 3.14 -7.32 -5.64
CA ALA A 118 4.06 -8.34 -5.14
C ALA A 118 3.49 -9.09 -3.91
N VAL A 119 2.87 -8.37 -2.97
CA VAL A 119 2.25 -8.98 -1.78
C VAL A 119 1.15 -9.96 -2.16
N ILE A 120 0.23 -9.58 -3.03
CA ILE A 120 -0.87 -10.44 -3.48
C ILE A 120 -0.35 -11.64 -4.26
N ALA A 121 0.57 -11.46 -5.20
CA ALA A 121 1.11 -12.56 -6.00
C ALA A 121 1.83 -13.59 -5.12
N ARG A 122 2.60 -13.15 -4.13
CA ARG A 122 3.27 -14.02 -3.15
C ARG A 122 2.26 -14.71 -2.25
N ALA A 123 1.27 -13.99 -1.72
CA ALA A 123 0.24 -14.57 -0.86
C ALA A 123 -0.61 -15.62 -1.58
N GLN A 124 -0.85 -15.45 -2.87
CA GLN A 124 -1.57 -16.41 -3.70
C GLN A 124 -0.68 -17.48 -4.31
N ARG A 125 0.63 -17.41 -4.10
CA ARG A 125 1.61 -18.34 -4.68
C ARG A 125 1.50 -18.45 -6.21
N TYR A 126 1.20 -17.33 -6.89
CA TYR A 126 1.08 -17.33 -8.34
C TYR A 126 2.44 -17.58 -9.02
N ASP A 127 2.42 -18.42 -10.04
CA ASP A 127 3.52 -18.50 -10.99
C ASP A 127 3.59 -17.16 -11.74
N LEU A 128 4.74 -16.51 -11.66
CA LEU A 128 4.94 -15.22 -12.30
C LEU A 128 5.11 -15.41 -13.81
N ILE A 129 4.38 -14.60 -14.58
CA ILE A 129 4.62 -14.50 -16.01
C ILE A 129 5.81 -13.58 -16.29
N SER A 130 6.51 -13.84 -17.38
CA SER A 130 7.60 -12.95 -17.80
C SER A 130 7.04 -11.62 -18.31
N TYR A 131 7.81 -10.56 -18.09
CA TYR A 131 7.50 -9.23 -18.57
C TYR A 131 7.21 -9.19 -20.08
N ASN A 132 6.10 -8.56 -20.47
CA ASN A 132 5.63 -8.40 -21.85
C ASN A 132 5.45 -6.93 -22.27
N GLY A 133 5.59 -5.98 -21.34
CA GLY A 133 5.42 -4.55 -21.62
C GLY A 133 3.96 -4.13 -21.80
N ILE A 134 3.06 -4.65 -20.97
CA ILE A 134 1.63 -4.31 -21.02
C ILE A 134 1.40 -2.83 -20.71
N PHE A 135 2.20 -2.25 -19.78
CA PHE A 135 2.08 -0.88 -19.33
C PHE A 135 3.28 -0.04 -19.77
N THR A 136 3.02 1.21 -20.19
CA THR A 136 4.05 2.09 -20.78
C THR A 136 5.09 2.60 -19.78
N ASP A 137 4.75 2.64 -18.50
CA ASP A 137 5.58 3.10 -17.37
C ASP A 137 6.18 1.98 -16.53
N VAL A 138 5.90 0.71 -16.86
CA VAL A 138 6.56 -0.46 -16.28
C VAL A 138 7.59 -0.95 -17.28
N THR A 139 8.86 -1.01 -16.86
CA THR A 139 9.98 -1.36 -17.73
C THR A 139 10.61 -2.70 -17.37
N GLU A 140 11.46 -3.24 -18.23
CA GLU A 140 12.20 -4.48 -17.97
C GLU A 140 13.11 -4.39 -16.72
N ASN A 141 13.48 -3.17 -16.31
CA ASN A 141 14.33 -2.94 -15.14
C ASN A 141 13.53 -2.76 -13.85
N ASP A 142 12.20 -2.67 -13.90
CA ASP A 142 11.38 -2.52 -12.71
C ASP A 142 11.30 -3.84 -11.94
N TRP A 143 11.56 -3.77 -10.65
CA TRP A 143 11.53 -4.94 -9.77
C TRP A 143 10.13 -5.58 -9.68
N ALA A 144 9.06 -4.77 -9.81
CA ALA A 144 7.68 -5.21 -9.69
C ALA A 144 7.07 -5.74 -11.01
N LYS A 145 7.79 -5.65 -12.13
CA LYS A 145 7.24 -5.92 -13.48
C LYS A 145 6.49 -7.25 -13.61
N ASP A 146 7.12 -8.35 -13.19
CA ASP A 146 6.55 -9.68 -13.32
C ASP A 146 5.32 -9.86 -12.40
N TYR A 147 5.33 -9.23 -11.22
CA TYR A 147 4.18 -9.21 -10.31
C TYR A 147 3.01 -8.43 -10.90
N VAL A 148 3.28 -7.22 -11.40
CA VAL A 148 2.27 -6.34 -12.00
C VAL A 148 1.61 -7.01 -13.20
N GLU A 149 2.40 -7.57 -14.12
CA GLU A 149 1.86 -8.23 -15.31
C GLU A 149 1.11 -9.52 -14.95
N THR A 150 1.58 -10.27 -13.95
CA THR A 150 0.87 -11.47 -13.46
C THR A 150 -0.52 -11.10 -12.91
N LEU A 151 -0.62 -10.04 -12.14
CA LEU A 151 -1.91 -9.61 -11.60
C LEU A 151 -2.81 -8.98 -12.66
N ALA A 152 -2.25 -8.31 -13.65
CA ALA A 152 -3.00 -7.78 -14.78
C ALA A 152 -3.58 -8.91 -15.65
N ASP A 153 -2.79 -9.95 -15.97
CA ASP A 153 -3.25 -11.15 -16.67
C ASP A 153 -4.43 -11.83 -15.95
N LYS A 154 -4.42 -11.81 -14.63
CA LYS A 154 -5.49 -12.36 -13.78
C LYS A 154 -6.66 -11.39 -13.55
N ASN A 155 -6.65 -10.21 -14.16
CA ASN A 155 -7.64 -9.15 -13.96
C ASN A 155 -7.80 -8.69 -12.50
N ILE A 156 -6.77 -8.83 -11.66
CA ILE A 156 -6.75 -8.39 -10.27
C ILE A 156 -6.39 -6.90 -10.19
N VAL A 157 -5.50 -6.45 -11.07
CA VAL A 157 -5.15 -5.03 -11.23
C VAL A 157 -5.36 -4.60 -12.68
N SER A 158 -5.56 -3.30 -12.89
CA SER A 158 -5.61 -2.67 -14.20
C SER A 158 -4.76 -1.40 -14.22
N GLY A 159 -4.33 -0.98 -15.42
CA GLY A 159 -3.70 0.32 -15.61
C GLY A 159 -4.72 1.44 -15.77
N TYR A 160 -4.21 2.64 -16.02
CA TYR A 160 -4.98 3.84 -16.34
C TYR A 160 -5.31 3.92 -17.84
N GLU A 161 -6.22 4.83 -18.22
CA GLU A 161 -6.64 5.05 -19.63
C GLU A 161 -5.48 5.41 -20.56
N ASP A 162 -4.47 6.08 -20.00
CA ASP A 162 -3.27 6.48 -20.77
C ASP A 162 -2.28 5.34 -21.02
N GLY A 163 -2.60 4.12 -20.55
CA GLY A 163 -1.77 2.95 -20.70
C GLY A 163 -0.66 2.82 -19.65
N THR A 164 -0.67 3.66 -18.61
CA THR A 164 0.25 3.54 -17.48
C THR A 164 -0.31 2.65 -16.37
N PHE A 165 0.54 2.19 -15.46
CA PHE A 165 0.17 1.45 -14.25
C PHE A 165 0.40 2.24 -12.95
N GLY A 166 1.41 3.09 -12.92
CA GLY A 166 1.85 3.81 -11.74
C GLY A 166 2.48 2.91 -10.67
N PRO A 167 3.54 2.11 -10.97
CA PRO A 167 4.05 1.10 -10.02
C PRO A 167 4.55 1.72 -8.71
N TYR A 168 4.97 2.98 -8.74
CA TYR A 168 5.47 3.72 -7.58
C TYR A 168 4.43 4.67 -6.97
N SER A 169 3.23 4.75 -7.54
CA SER A 169 2.16 5.58 -6.98
C SER A 169 1.66 5.01 -5.66
N PRO A 170 1.44 5.86 -4.64
CA PRO A 170 0.85 5.42 -3.39
C PRO A 170 -0.57 4.89 -3.63
N LEU A 171 -0.95 3.91 -2.82
CA LEU A 171 -2.26 3.26 -2.91
C LEU A 171 -3.19 3.83 -1.85
N THR A 172 -4.43 4.13 -2.23
CA THR A 172 -5.46 4.52 -1.28
C THR A 172 -6.07 3.30 -0.58
N ARG A 173 -6.72 3.51 0.56
CA ARG A 173 -7.43 2.46 1.31
C ARG A 173 -8.55 1.83 0.49
N ALA A 174 -9.26 2.64 -0.31
CA ALA A 174 -10.30 2.16 -1.22
C ALA A 174 -9.72 1.25 -2.33
N GLU A 175 -8.62 1.64 -2.96
CA GLU A 175 -7.95 0.83 -3.97
C GLU A 175 -7.43 -0.50 -3.38
N ALA A 176 -6.90 -0.47 -2.16
CA ALA A 176 -6.41 -1.67 -1.50
C ALA A 176 -7.53 -2.71 -1.31
N VAL A 177 -8.69 -2.32 -0.77
CA VAL A 177 -9.82 -3.25 -0.59
C VAL A 177 -10.39 -3.72 -1.92
N ALA A 178 -10.45 -2.86 -2.95
CA ALA A 178 -10.90 -3.26 -4.28
C ALA A 178 -9.98 -4.31 -4.93
N ILE A 179 -8.65 -4.15 -4.80
CA ILE A 179 -7.67 -5.14 -5.28
C ILE A 179 -7.81 -6.47 -4.50
N ILE A 180 -7.91 -6.41 -3.18
CA ILE A 180 -8.06 -7.59 -2.32
C ILE A 180 -9.35 -8.34 -2.66
N ASN A 181 -10.49 -7.66 -2.82
CA ASN A 181 -11.76 -8.31 -3.13
C ASN A 181 -11.75 -9.05 -4.46
N ARG A 182 -10.96 -8.63 -5.46
CA ARG A 182 -10.81 -9.34 -6.74
C ARG A 182 -10.07 -10.69 -6.60
N VAL A 183 -9.37 -10.90 -5.49
CA VAL A 183 -8.72 -12.18 -5.18
C VAL A 183 -9.70 -13.14 -4.51
N LEU A 184 -10.70 -12.61 -3.83
CA LEU A 184 -11.67 -13.40 -3.06
C LEU A 184 -12.78 -13.94 -3.95
N VAL A 185 -13.39 -15.05 -3.55
CA VAL A 185 -14.56 -15.57 -4.25
C VAL A 185 -15.74 -14.60 -4.14
N GLU A 186 -16.59 -14.63 -5.16
CA GLU A 186 -17.81 -13.80 -5.20
C GLU A 186 -18.63 -13.96 -3.92
N SER A 187 -18.97 -12.84 -3.32
CA SER A 187 -19.68 -12.80 -2.04
C SER A 187 -20.55 -11.56 -1.93
N THR A 188 -21.54 -11.62 -1.03
CA THR A 188 -22.43 -10.49 -0.70
C THR A 188 -22.22 -10.09 0.75
N PRO A 189 -22.08 -8.79 1.07
CA PRO A 189 -21.90 -8.35 2.46
C PRO A 189 -23.20 -8.52 3.26
N ILE A 190 -23.06 -8.99 4.51
CA ILE A 190 -24.11 -8.95 5.53
C ILE A 190 -23.92 -7.64 6.27
N VAL A 191 -24.53 -6.55 5.76
CA VAL A 191 -24.24 -5.21 6.23
C VAL A 191 -24.79 -5.00 7.65
N THR A 192 -23.87 -4.93 8.60
CA THR A 192 -24.13 -4.58 10.02
C THR A 192 -23.47 -3.27 10.41
N PHE A 193 -22.48 -2.82 9.63
CA PHE A 193 -21.77 -1.55 9.79
C PHE A 193 -21.61 -0.87 8.44
N THR A 194 -21.88 0.43 8.39
CA THR A 194 -21.65 1.28 7.21
C THR A 194 -20.84 2.48 7.65
N PRO A 195 -19.60 2.65 7.15
CA PRO A 195 -18.82 3.86 7.41
C PRO A 195 -19.56 5.12 6.95
N ASN A 196 -19.37 6.22 7.68
CA ASN A 196 -20.14 7.45 7.48
C ASN A 196 -19.64 8.30 6.29
N ASP A 197 -18.54 7.93 5.66
CA ASP A 197 -17.82 8.69 4.62
C ASP A 197 -17.72 7.95 3.28
N ILE A 198 -18.47 6.86 3.07
CA ILE A 198 -18.39 6.06 1.85
C ILE A 198 -19.58 6.21 0.91
N ALA A 199 -20.64 6.90 1.32
CA ALA A 199 -21.86 7.04 0.53
C ALA A 199 -21.58 7.72 -0.83
N GLY A 200 -21.86 7.00 -1.93
CA GLY A 200 -21.60 7.47 -3.29
C GLY A 200 -20.12 7.40 -3.71
N HIS A 201 -19.24 6.86 -2.88
CA HIS A 201 -17.87 6.60 -3.26
C HIS A 201 -17.80 5.41 -4.24
N TRP A 202 -16.92 5.47 -5.25
CA TRP A 202 -16.78 4.41 -6.27
C TRP A 202 -16.53 3.02 -5.69
N ALA A 203 -15.82 2.93 -4.55
CA ALA A 203 -15.50 1.68 -3.85
C ALA A 203 -16.48 1.37 -2.71
N GLU A 204 -17.65 2.00 -2.61
CA GLU A 204 -18.62 1.78 -1.53
C GLU A 204 -18.92 0.28 -1.35
N ALA A 205 -19.19 -0.44 -2.43
CA ALA A 205 -19.47 -1.88 -2.41
C ALA A 205 -18.27 -2.69 -1.91
N ASP A 206 -17.06 -2.37 -2.36
CA ASP A 206 -15.83 -3.04 -1.92
C ASP A 206 -15.53 -2.80 -0.45
N ILE A 207 -15.77 -1.58 0.03
CA ILE A 207 -15.57 -1.23 1.44
C ILE A 207 -16.57 -1.99 2.31
N LEU A 208 -17.84 -2.05 1.92
CA LEU A 208 -18.86 -2.82 2.64
C LEU A 208 -18.50 -4.31 2.72
N LEU A 209 -17.93 -4.89 1.66
CA LEU A 209 -17.41 -6.26 1.66
C LEU A 209 -16.22 -6.44 2.62
N ALA A 210 -15.37 -5.44 2.75
CA ALA A 210 -14.16 -5.53 3.57
C ALA A 210 -14.44 -5.40 5.07
N VAL A 211 -15.43 -4.55 5.46
CA VAL A 211 -15.70 -4.21 6.87
C VAL A 211 -16.88 -5.00 7.48
N ASN A 212 -17.56 -5.85 6.71
CA ASN A 212 -18.67 -6.67 7.17
C ASN A 212 -18.41 -8.17 6.93
N GLU A 213 -19.21 -9.01 7.59
CA GLU A 213 -19.28 -10.42 7.24
C GLU A 213 -19.84 -10.61 5.84
N ARG A 214 -19.50 -11.72 5.18
CA ARG A 214 -19.88 -12.00 3.80
C ARG A 214 -20.50 -13.39 3.67
N MET A 215 -21.52 -13.52 2.80
CA MET A 215 -22.03 -14.80 2.31
C MET A 215 -21.32 -15.18 1.02
N VAL A 216 -20.71 -16.35 1.01
CA VAL A 216 -20.13 -17.01 -0.18
C VAL A 216 -21.13 -18.02 -0.70
N GLY A 217 -21.39 -18.04 -1.99
CA GLY A 217 -22.22 -19.08 -2.61
C GLY A 217 -23.03 -18.66 -3.83
N ALA A 218 -23.74 -19.61 -4.44
CA ALA A 218 -24.42 -19.48 -5.73
C ALA A 218 -25.53 -18.41 -5.83
N ASN A 219 -25.84 -17.71 -4.75
CA ASN A 219 -26.80 -16.60 -4.70
C ASN A 219 -26.14 -15.24 -4.38
N ALA A 220 -24.81 -15.15 -4.38
CA ALA A 220 -24.13 -13.88 -4.25
C ALA A 220 -24.43 -13.05 -5.50
N VAL A 221 -25.27 -12.03 -5.37
CA VAL A 221 -25.52 -11.05 -6.42
C VAL A 221 -24.34 -10.07 -6.36
N VAL A 222 -23.36 -10.27 -7.22
CA VAL A 222 -22.30 -9.29 -7.39
C VAL A 222 -22.92 -8.04 -7.98
N PRO A 223 -22.80 -6.88 -7.31
CA PRO A 223 -23.01 -5.62 -8.00
C PRO A 223 -21.94 -5.57 -9.10
N THR A 224 -22.33 -5.73 -10.36
CA THR A 224 -21.43 -5.48 -11.49
C THR A 224 -21.16 -3.98 -11.55
N VAL A 225 -20.29 -3.52 -10.67
CA VAL A 225 -19.64 -2.23 -10.84
C VAL A 225 -18.52 -2.51 -11.84
N LYS A 226 -18.78 -2.13 -13.10
CA LYS A 226 -17.72 -1.93 -14.09
C LYS A 226 -16.62 -1.14 -13.37
N PRO A 227 -15.34 -1.53 -13.47
CA PRO A 227 -14.28 -0.71 -12.90
C PRO A 227 -14.45 0.71 -13.45
N GLU A 228 -14.90 1.61 -12.61
CA GLU A 228 -14.88 3.02 -12.96
C GLU A 228 -13.42 3.38 -12.89
N GLU A 229 -12.91 3.64 -14.04
CA GLU A 229 -11.59 4.09 -14.37
C GLU A 229 -11.18 5.18 -13.40
N THR A 230 -10.27 4.83 -12.49
CA THR A 230 -9.72 5.79 -11.54
C THR A 230 -8.96 6.80 -12.35
N ALA A 231 -9.54 8.00 -12.51
CA ALA A 231 -8.80 9.14 -13.04
C ALA A 231 -7.49 9.25 -12.26
N ALA A 232 -6.38 9.45 -12.97
CA ALA A 232 -5.09 9.72 -12.36
C ALA A 232 -5.30 10.77 -11.25
N PRO A 233 -4.66 10.62 -10.08
CA PRO A 233 -4.80 11.62 -9.04
C PRO A 233 -4.45 12.98 -9.63
N GLU A 234 -5.41 13.94 -9.56
CA GLU A 234 -5.14 15.32 -9.93
C GLU A 234 -3.89 15.75 -9.15
N GLU A 235 -2.86 16.20 -9.88
CA GLU A 235 -1.69 16.83 -9.28
C GLU A 235 -2.21 17.88 -8.32
N THR A 236 -1.98 17.65 -7.03
CA THR A 236 -2.24 18.66 -5.99
C THR A 236 -1.28 19.80 -6.32
N VAL A 237 -1.80 20.83 -6.98
CA VAL A 237 -1.09 22.09 -7.20
C VAL A 237 -0.67 22.58 -5.82
N ALA A 238 0.64 22.55 -5.58
CA ALA A 238 1.22 23.14 -4.38
C ALA A 238 0.71 24.58 -4.30
N PRO A 239 0.28 25.06 -3.13
CA PRO A 239 -0.12 26.45 -2.98
C PRO A 239 1.04 27.34 -3.36
N GLU A 240 0.87 28.18 -4.39
CA GLU A 240 1.78 29.25 -4.73
C GLU A 240 1.89 30.18 -3.53
N THR A 241 2.93 30.01 -2.73
CA THR A 241 3.36 31.03 -1.78
C THR A 241 4.15 32.09 -2.52
N THR A 242 3.48 32.98 -3.22
CA THR A 242 4.03 34.28 -3.57
C THR A 242 4.01 35.18 -2.34
N VAL A 243 5.00 35.03 -1.50
CA VAL A 243 5.37 36.06 -0.55
C VAL A 243 6.62 36.73 -1.12
N THR A 244 6.43 37.86 -1.75
CA THR A 244 7.49 38.84 -2.02
C THR A 244 8.06 39.28 -0.69
N PRO A 245 9.38 39.18 -0.46
CA PRO A 245 9.96 39.76 0.74
C PRO A 245 9.86 41.28 0.65
N GLU A 246 9.14 41.89 1.58
CA GLU A 246 9.14 43.32 1.83
C GLU A 246 10.55 43.73 2.23
N GLU A 247 11.09 44.73 1.54
CA GLU A 247 12.42 45.34 1.68
C GLU A 247 12.58 45.86 3.12
N THR A 248 13.37 45.15 3.93
CA THR A 248 13.67 45.55 5.31
C THR A 248 14.63 46.75 5.25
N VAL A 249 14.11 47.93 5.60
CA VAL A 249 14.86 49.14 5.82
C VAL A 249 15.89 48.90 6.94
N ALA A 250 17.15 49.13 6.65
CA ALA A 250 18.26 49.05 7.61
C ALA A 250 18.04 50.02 8.79
N PRO A 251 18.29 49.61 10.03
CA PRO A 251 18.23 50.53 11.16
C PRO A 251 19.39 51.51 11.09
N GLU A 252 19.10 52.81 11.31
CA GLU A 252 20.04 53.91 11.43
C GLU A 252 21.12 53.66 12.52
N GLU A 253 22.37 53.98 12.20
CA GLU A 253 23.50 53.96 13.12
C GLU A 253 23.23 54.89 14.31
N THR A 254 23.12 54.32 15.50
CA THR A 254 23.09 55.06 16.75
C THR A 254 24.55 55.36 17.15
N THR A 255 24.92 56.61 17.06
CA THR A 255 26.22 57.15 17.54
C THR A 255 26.44 56.88 19.03
N ALA A 256 27.55 56.26 19.36
CA ALA A 256 28.00 56.04 20.74
C ALA A 256 28.25 57.37 21.48
N PRO A 257 27.92 57.44 22.79
CA PRO A 257 28.27 58.61 23.59
C PRO A 257 29.74 58.59 23.96
N GLU A 258 30.35 59.84 23.85
CA GLU A 258 31.71 60.24 24.14
C GLU A 258 32.05 59.97 25.61
N ALA A 259 33.21 59.35 25.88
CA ALA A 259 33.71 59.08 27.22
C ALA A 259 34.31 60.37 27.83
N THR A 260 33.80 60.77 28.98
CA THR A 260 34.34 61.87 29.82
C THR A 260 35.57 61.37 30.60
N PRO A 261 36.70 62.07 30.63
CA PRO A 261 37.86 61.68 31.41
C PRO A 261 37.67 62.01 32.89
N ALA A 262 38.04 61.04 33.75
CA ALA A 262 38.09 61.21 35.19
C ALA A 262 39.32 62.06 35.60
N ALA A 263 39.08 62.95 36.53
CA ALA A 263 40.08 63.61 37.31
C ALA A 263 40.45 62.84 38.58
#